data_bfb94a335abb3608e5666b1e585e68d5
#
_entry.id   bfb94a335abb3608e5666b1e585e68d5
#
_cell.length_a   1.000
_cell.length_b   1.000
_cell.length_c   1.000
_cell.angle_alpha   90.00
_cell.angle_beta   90.00
_cell.angle_gamma   90.00
#
_symmetry.space_group_name_H-M   'P 1'
#
loop_
_entity.id
_entity.type
_entity.pdbx_description
1 polymer ?
#
loop_
_entity_poly.entity_id
_entity_poly.type
_entity_poly.pdbx_seq_one_letter_code
_entity_poly.pdbx_strand_id
1 'polypeptide(L)'
;MIILDTNVLSALMSMEVDAAVVKWLDRQPRSSVWTTTITLMEIGYGLEILPAGRRRERMSQELEAVLREDIEGRYAAFDADAAAQAAALMSARKARGRPVGFRDTMIAGIVLSRNAVLATRNVSDFSDLGSHVIDPWSQSA
;
A
#
# COMPACT_ATOMS: atom_id res chain seq x y z
N MET A 1 11.54 -6.70 2.24
CA MET A 1 10.06 -6.63 2.21
C MET A 1 9.65 -5.32 1.58
N ILE A 2 8.83 -5.40 0.55
CA ILE A 2 8.26 -4.25 -0.15
C ILE A 2 6.76 -4.31 0.06
N ILE A 3 6.20 -3.24 0.60
CA ILE A 3 4.77 -3.14 0.90
C ILE A 3 4.11 -2.24 -0.15
N LEU A 4 3.16 -2.78 -0.88
CA LEU A 4 2.40 -2.02 -1.88
C LEU A 4 1.28 -1.25 -1.21
N ASP A 5 1.29 0.08 -1.37
CA ASP A 5 0.21 0.96 -0.90
C ASP A 5 -1.03 0.81 -1.80
N THR A 6 -2.14 1.33 -1.33
CA THR A 6 -3.44 1.26 -2.01
C THR A 6 -3.38 1.74 -3.46
N ASN A 7 -2.72 2.87 -3.72
CA ASN A 7 -2.62 3.42 -5.09
C ASN A 7 -1.84 2.52 -6.04
N VAL A 8 -0.85 1.77 -5.55
CA VAL A 8 -0.08 0.82 -6.36
C VAL A 8 -0.94 -0.40 -6.70
N LEU A 9 -1.63 -0.98 -5.72
CA LEU A 9 -2.58 -2.08 -5.97
C LEU A 9 -3.68 -1.66 -6.93
N SER A 10 -4.24 -0.48 -6.75
CA SER A 10 -5.28 0.06 -7.64
C SER A 10 -4.78 0.22 -9.08
N ALA A 11 -3.54 0.65 -9.25
CA ALA A 11 -2.92 0.75 -10.58
C ALA A 11 -2.79 -0.63 -11.27
N LEU A 12 -2.51 -1.68 -10.50
CA LEU A 12 -2.43 -3.05 -11.02
C LEU A 12 -3.81 -3.62 -11.39
N MET A 13 -4.86 -3.09 -10.79
CA MET A 13 -6.26 -3.49 -11.05
C MET A 13 -6.90 -2.71 -12.20
N SER A 14 -6.25 -1.69 -12.72
CA SER A 14 -6.80 -0.81 -13.76
C SER A 14 -6.91 -1.55 -15.10
N MET A 15 -7.91 -1.20 -15.91
CA MET A 15 -8.05 -1.71 -17.29
C MET A 15 -6.87 -1.30 -18.15
N GLU A 16 -6.36 -0.10 -17.94
CA GLU A 16 -5.13 0.39 -18.57
C GLU A 16 -4.04 0.34 -17.52
N VAL A 17 -3.44 -0.85 -17.39
CA VAL A 17 -2.37 -1.06 -16.41
C VAL A 17 -1.20 -0.16 -16.75
N ASP A 18 -0.68 0.57 -15.76
CA ASP A 18 0.45 1.46 -15.94
C ASP A 18 1.73 0.65 -16.18
N ALA A 19 2.30 0.79 -17.38
CA ALA A 19 3.47 0.03 -17.79
C ALA A 19 4.68 0.27 -16.88
N ALA A 20 4.85 1.47 -16.35
CA ALA A 20 5.95 1.79 -15.44
C ALA A 20 5.86 1.00 -14.13
N VAL A 21 4.66 0.91 -13.56
CA VAL A 21 4.41 0.16 -12.32
C VAL A 21 4.63 -1.33 -12.54
N VAL A 22 4.11 -1.88 -13.64
CA VAL A 22 4.30 -3.30 -13.98
C VAL A 22 5.78 -3.64 -14.16
N LYS A 23 6.52 -2.83 -14.90
CA LYS A 23 7.96 -3.03 -15.10
C LYS A 23 8.73 -2.98 -13.79
N TRP A 24 8.39 -2.03 -12.94
CA TRP A 24 9.00 -1.93 -11.63
C TRP A 24 8.71 -3.18 -10.79
N LEU A 25 7.44 -3.61 -10.74
CA LEU A 25 7.02 -4.79 -9.98
C LEU A 25 7.71 -6.06 -10.49
N ASP A 26 7.78 -6.24 -11.80
CA ASP A 26 8.40 -7.43 -12.41
C ASP A 26 9.90 -7.57 -12.08
N ARG A 27 10.56 -6.47 -11.72
CA ARG A 27 11.95 -6.50 -11.27
C ARG A 27 12.12 -6.88 -9.81
N GLN A 28 11.06 -6.90 -9.03
CA GLN A 28 11.13 -7.24 -7.61
C GLN A 28 11.08 -8.75 -7.39
N PRO A 29 11.84 -9.29 -6.43
CA PRO A 29 11.67 -10.69 -6.04
C PRO A 29 10.22 -10.91 -5.59
N ARG A 30 9.57 -11.92 -6.16
CA ARG A 30 8.15 -12.18 -5.91
C ARG A 30 7.83 -12.36 -4.44
N SER A 31 8.67 -13.08 -3.72
CA SER A 31 8.50 -13.35 -2.30
C SER A 31 8.67 -12.13 -1.40
N SER A 32 9.20 -11.02 -1.92
CA SER A 32 9.36 -9.78 -1.14
C SER A 32 8.20 -8.81 -1.30
N VAL A 33 7.21 -9.11 -2.14
CA VAL A 33 6.06 -8.24 -2.42
C VAL A 33 4.90 -8.56 -1.47
N TRP A 34 4.51 -7.57 -0.69
CA TRP A 34 3.48 -7.64 0.33
C TRP A 34 2.47 -6.50 0.17
N THR A 35 1.33 -6.61 0.80
CA THR A 35 0.47 -5.45 1.09
C THR A 35 0.04 -5.49 2.54
N THR A 36 -0.74 -4.52 3.00
CA THR A 36 -1.21 -4.49 4.39
C THR A 36 -2.68 -4.86 4.49
N THR A 37 -3.10 -5.31 5.66
CA THR A 37 -4.51 -5.52 5.97
C THR A 37 -5.30 -4.21 5.93
N ILE A 38 -4.65 -3.07 6.18
CA ILE A 38 -5.27 -1.73 6.06
C ILE A 38 -5.62 -1.44 4.59
N THR A 39 -4.68 -1.70 3.67
CA THR A 39 -4.92 -1.53 2.24
C THR A 39 -6.02 -2.47 1.75
N LEU A 40 -6.02 -3.71 2.23
CA LEU A 40 -7.08 -4.67 1.90
C LEU A 40 -8.46 -4.15 2.31
N MET A 41 -8.56 -3.58 3.51
CA MET A 41 -9.79 -2.94 4.00
C MET A 41 -10.20 -1.75 3.12
N GLU A 42 -9.26 -0.88 2.75
CA GLU A 42 -9.56 0.30 1.92
C GLU A 42 -10.15 -0.07 0.57
N ILE A 43 -9.49 -0.99 -0.12
CA ILE A 43 -9.94 -1.42 -1.45
C ILE A 43 -11.26 -2.19 -1.33
N GLY A 44 -11.38 -3.05 -0.32
CA GLY A 44 -12.61 -3.79 -0.04
C GLY A 44 -13.79 -2.85 0.21
N TYR A 45 -13.58 -1.82 1.03
CA TYR A 45 -14.61 -0.79 1.27
C TYR A 45 -14.99 -0.05 -0.01
N GLY A 46 -13.98 0.34 -0.81
CA GLY A 46 -14.24 1.00 -2.09
C GLY A 46 -15.10 0.16 -3.04
N LEU A 47 -14.90 -1.16 -3.05
CA LEU A 47 -15.73 -2.08 -3.83
C LEU A 47 -17.15 -2.22 -3.25
N GLU A 48 -17.28 -2.29 -1.93
CA GLU A 48 -18.58 -2.45 -1.26
C GLU A 48 -19.51 -1.25 -1.52
N ILE A 49 -18.97 -0.03 -1.63
CA ILE A 49 -19.79 1.16 -1.88
C ILE A 49 -20.11 1.40 -3.35
N LEU A 50 -19.50 0.65 -4.28
CA LEU A 50 -19.87 0.73 -5.69
C LEU A 50 -21.26 0.11 -5.89
N PRO A 51 -22.08 0.69 -6.79
CA PRO A 51 -23.35 0.06 -7.18
C PRO A 51 -23.11 -1.35 -7.72
N ALA A 52 -24.01 -2.27 -7.41
CA ALA A 52 -23.98 -3.61 -7.99
C ALA A 52 -24.02 -3.50 -9.52
N GLY A 53 -23.21 -4.29 -10.23
CA GLY A 53 -23.13 -4.29 -11.67
C GLY A 53 -21.79 -4.75 -12.19
N ARG A 54 -21.59 -4.60 -13.51
CA ARG A 54 -20.42 -5.12 -14.21
C ARG A 54 -19.10 -4.51 -13.72
N ARG A 55 -19.10 -3.21 -13.43
CA ARG A 55 -17.89 -2.51 -12.97
C ARG A 55 -17.41 -3.08 -11.65
N ARG A 56 -18.32 -3.24 -10.69
CA ARG A 56 -18.00 -3.82 -9.37
C ARG A 56 -17.49 -5.25 -9.50
N GLU A 57 -18.19 -6.08 -10.30
CA GLU A 57 -17.80 -7.46 -10.54
C GLU A 57 -16.40 -7.56 -11.17
N ARG A 58 -16.13 -6.74 -12.20
CA ARG A 58 -14.84 -6.71 -12.86
C ARG A 58 -13.71 -6.30 -11.90
N MET A 59 -13.92 -5.23 -11.13
CA MET A 59 -12.93 -4.76 -10.17
C MET A 59 -12.69 -5.78 -9.07
N SER A 60 -13.73 -6.47 -8.61
CA SER A 60 -13.60 -7.54 -7.63
C SER A 60 -12.77 -8.70 -8.17
N GLN A 61 -12.98 -9.09 -9.43
CA GLN A 61 -12.20 -10.14 -10.07
C GLN A 61 -10.74 -9.74 -10.27
N GLU A 62 -10.49 -8.48 -10.65
CA GLU A 62 -9.13 -7.95 -10.79
C GLU A 62 -8.40 -7.91 -9.46
N LEU A 63 -9.08 -7.52 -8.38
CA LEU A 63 -8.51 -7.56 -7.05
C LEU A 63 -8.14 -8.99 -6.65
N GLU A 64 -9.04 -9.94 -6.85
CA GLU A 64 -8.75 -11.35 -6.56
C GLU A 64 -7.55 -11.87 -7.33
N ALA A 65 -7.41 -11.49 -8.61
CA ALA A 65 -6.27 -11.88 -9.43
C ALA A 65 -4.96 -11.31 -8.90
N VAL A 66 -4.92 -10.02 -8.55
CA VAL A 66 -3.72 -9.38 -7.98
C VAL A 66 -3.35 -10.02 -6.65
N LEU A 67 -4.32 -10.24 -5.78
CA LEU A 67 -4.07 -10.85 -4.47
C LEU A 67 -3.55 -12.28 -4.61
N ARG A 68 -4.09 -13.05 -5.55
CA ARG A 68 -3.67 -14.43 -5.78
C ARG A 68 -2.30 -14.52 -6.46
N GLU A 69 -2.06 -13.69 -7.48
CA GLU A 69 -0.89 -13.80 -8.34
C GLU A 69 0.32 -13.02 -7.84
N ASP A 70 0.09 -11.82 -7.28
CA ASP A 70 1.18 -10.92 -6.87
C ASP A 70 1.43 -10.92 -5.38
N ILE A 71 0.40 -11.04 -4.56
CA ILE A 71 0.50 -10.99 -3.10
C ILE A 71 0.65 -12.38 -2.47
N GLU A 72 -0.10 -13.36 -2.97
CA GLU A 72 0.00 -14.76 -2.52
C GLU A 72 -0.10 -14.94 -1.00
N GLY A 73 -1.04 -14.23 -0.37
CA GLY A 73 -1.25 -14.31 1.08
C GLY A 73 -0.25 -13.53 1.93
N ARG A 74 0.66 -12.77 1.33
CA ARG A 74 1.63 -11.96 2.07
C ARG A 74 0.99 -10.63 2.50
N TYR A 75 0.23 -10.69 3.60
CA TYR A 75 -0.40 -9.53 4.21
C TYR A 75 0.33 -9.16 5.48
N ALA A 76 0.80 -7.91 5.57
CA ALA A 76 1.37 -7.37 6.79
C ALA A 76 0.24 -6.79 7.65
N ALA A 77 0.06 -7.34 8.83
CA ALA A 77 -1.02 -6.96 9.73
C ALA A 77 -0.63 -5.75 10.60
N PHE A 78 -1.63 -4.97 10.99
CA PHE A 78 -1.46 -3.93 11.98
C PHE A 78 -1.50 -4.56 13.38
N ASP A 79 -0.34 -5.09 13.78
CA ASP A 79 -0.15 -5.77 15.07
C ASP A 79 0.33 -4.81 16.17
N ALA A 80 0.70 -5.35 17.33
CA ALA A 80 1.14 -4.55 18.47
C ALA A 80 2.41 -3.75 18.17
N ASP A 81 3.36 -4.32 17.47
CA ASP A 81 4.60 -3.63 17.10
C ASP A 81 4.30 -2.48 16.13
N ALA A 82 3.45 -2.71 15.16
CA ALA A 82 3.00 -1.67 14.23
C ALA A 82 2.24 -0.56 14.96
N ALA A 83 1.41 -0.91 15.93
CA ALA A 83 0.67 0.05 16.75
C ALA A 83 1.61 0.96 17.56
N ALA A 84 2.65 0.39 18.15
CA ALA A 84 3.65 1.16 18.89
C ALA A 84 4.40 2.15 18.00
N GLN A 85 4.81 1.71 16.81
CA GLN A 85 5.46 2.59 15.82
C GLN A 85 4.51 3.68 15.33
N ALA A 86 3.25 3.35 15.06
CA ALA A 86 2.24 4.32 14.64
C ALA A 86 2.00 5.37 15.72
N ALA A 87 1.91 4.98 16.98
CA ALA A 87 1.72 5.91 18.10
C ALA A 87 2.86 6.92 18.21
N ALA A 88 4.11 6.45 18.10
CA ALA A 88 5.30 7.32 18.11
C ALA A 88 5.30 8.29 16.92
N LEU A 89 4.93 7.81 15.74
CA LEU A 89 4.87 8.64 14.53
C LEU A 89 3.76 9.69 14.62
N MET A 90 2.60 9.32 15.15
CA MET A 90 1.50 10.27 15.40
C MET A 90 1.94 11.41 16.31
N SER A 91 2.62 11.08 17.39
CA SER A 91 3.15 12.08 18.33
C SER A 91 4.15 13.02 17.66
N ALA A 92 5.08 12.48 16.89
CA ALA A 92 6.07 13.27 16.15
C ALA A 92 5.42 14.19 15.10
N ARG A 93 4.42 13.70 14.36
CA ARG A 93 3.69 14.50 13.37
C ARG A 93 2.90 15.63 14.01
N LYS A 94 2.22 15.36 15.11
CA LYS A 94 1.50 16.37 15.88
C LYS A 94 2.44 17.46 16.39
N ALA A 95 3.58 17.09 16.92
CA ALA A 95 4.59 18.04 17.42
C ALA A 95 5.12 18.97 16.33
N ARG A 96 5.14 18.50 15.06
CA ARG A 96 5.54 19.32 13.90
C ARG A 96 4.38 20.08 13.26
N GLY A 97 3.18 20.02 13.84
CA GLY A 97 1.99 20.66 13.30
C GLY A 97 1.48 20.04 12.00
N ARG A 98 1.85 18.80 11.71
CA ARG A 98 1.37 18.09 10.52
C ARG A 98 0.03 17.41 10.80
N PRO A 99 -0.87 17.32 9.79
CA PRO A 99 -2.08 16.52 9.92
C PRO A 99 -1.76 15.06 10.22
N VAL A 100 -2.57 14.44 11.09
CA VAL A 100 -2.44 13.02 11.41
C VAL A 100 -3.59 12.29 10.72
N GLY A 101 -3.27 11.59 9.62
CA GLY A 101 -4.19 10.65 8.98
C GLY A 101 -4.03 9.29 9.61
N PHE A 102 -5.08 8.76 10.24
CA PHE A 102 -4.99 7.46 10.94
C PHE A 102 -4.57 6.34 10.01
N ARG A 103 -5.19 6.25 8.84
CA ARG A 103 -4.95 5.18 7.88
C ARG A 103 -3.51 5.16 7.39
N ASP A 104 -3.01 6.30 6.93
CA ASP A 104 -1.63 6.43 6.46
C ASP A 104 -0.63 6.19 7.59
N THR A 105 -0.96 6.64 8.79
CA THR A 105 -0.10 6.43 9.96
C THR A 105 -0.06 4.95 10.36
N MET A 106 -1.18 4.24 10.26
CA MET A 106 -1.20 2.79 10.52
C MET A 106 -0.34 2.04 9.50
N ILE A 107 -0.44 2.38 8.22
CA ILE A 107 0.41 1.79 7.17
C ILE A 107 1.88 2.09 7.46
N ALA A 108 2.21 3.33 7.79
CA ALA A 108 3.57 3.73 8.14
C ALA A 108 4.09 2.95 9.36
N GLY A 109 3.25 2.73 10.36
CA GLY A 109 3.61 1.91 11.53
C GLY A 109 3.96 0.47 11.16
N ILE A 110 3.21 -0.13 10.25
CA ILE A 110 3.51 -1.46 9.72
C ILE A 110 4.87 -1.46 9.03
N VAL A 111 5.11 -0.49 8.16
CA VAL A 111 6.38 -0.36 7.41
C VAL A 111 7.57 -0.25 8.36
N LEU A 112 7.50 0.64 9.33
CA LEU A 112 8.58 0.86 10.29
C LEU A 112 8.83 -0.35 11.17
N SER A 113 7.77 -1.00 11.67
CA SER A 113 7.90 -2.17 12.54
C SER A 113 8.58 -3.35 11.86
N ARG A 114 8.50 -3.44 10.55
CA ARG A 114 9.08 -4.53 9.76
C ARG A 114 10.36 -4.13 9.04
N ASN A 115 10.81 -2.90 9.22
CA ASN A 115 11.95 -2.34 8.48
C ASN A 115 11.77 -2.56 6.95
N ALA A 116 10.55 -2.36 6.47
CA ALA A 116 10.17 -2.56 5.08
C ALA A 116 10.31 -1.27 4.27
N VAL A 117 10.06 -1.38 2.96
CA VAL A 117 9.95 -0.24 2.05
C VAL A 117 8.51 -0.14 1.57
N LEU A 118 7.93 1.05 1.67
CA LEU A 118 6.59 1.33 1.17
C LEU A 118 6.68 1.81 -0.28
N ALA A 119 6.02 1.10 -1.18
CA ALA A 119 5.85 1.53 -2.56
C ALA A 119 4.54 2.33 -2.67
N THR A 120 4.66 3.61 -2.96
CA THR A 120 3.51 4.53 -3.02
C THR A 120 3.76 5.67 -3.99
N ARG A 121 2.69 6.20 -4.57
CA ARG A 121 2.74 7.45 -5.34
C ARG A 121 2.74 8.68 -4.43
N ASN A 122 2.20 8.55 -3.23
CA ASN A 122 2.03 9.65 -2.27
C ASN A 122 3.26 9.85 -1.40
N VAL A 123 4.43 9.99 -2.02
CA VAL A 123 5.71 10.10 -1.30
C VAL A 123 5.75 11.30 -0.34
N SER A 124 5.05 12.39 -0.66
CA SER A 124 5.00 13.57 0.20
C SER A 124 4.30 13.30 1.55
N ASP A 125 3.27 12.45 1.54
CA ASP A 125 2.53 12.09 2.76
C ASP A 125 3.35 11.20 3.70
N PHE A 126 4.39 10.55 3.18
CA PHE A 126 5.27 9.66 3.91
C PHE A 126 6.72 10.16 3.95
N SER A 127 6.93 11.47 3.76
CA SER A 127 8.27 12.06 3.69
C SER A 127 9.09 11.85 4.98
N ASP A 128 8.42 11.69 6.11
CA ASP A 128 9.06 11.43 7.40
C ASP A 128 9.54 9.98 7.58
N LEU A 129 9.24 9.10 6.64
CA LEU A 129 9.77 7.72 6.63
C LEU A 129 11.15 7.61 5.96
N GLY A 130 11.65 8.68 5.37
CA GLY A 130 12.99 8.72 4.75
C GLY A 130 13.17 7.67 3.66
N SER A 131 14.20 6.83 3.79
CA SER A 131 14.54 5.79 2.80
C SER A 131 13.56 4.61 2.77
N HIS A 132 12.55 4.58 3.65
CA HIS A 132 11.53 3.53 3.66
C HIS A 132 10.41 3.75 2.63
N VAL A 133 10.57 4.70 1.70
CA VAL A 133 9.55 5.04 0.70
C VAL A 133 10.16 5.02 -0.70
N ILE A 134 9.45 4.43 -1.65
CA ILE A 134 9.81 4.41 -3.06
C ILE A 134 8.57 4.71 -3.92
N ASP A 135 8.76 5.47 -4.99
CA ASP A 135 7.71 5.74 -5.97
C ASP A 135 7.93 4.87 -7.22
N PRO A 136 7.07 3.85 -7.45
CA PRO A 136 7.21 2.97 -8.60
C PRO A 136 7.09 3.68 -9.96
N TRP A 137 6.37 4.81 -10.01
CA TRP A 137 6.19 5.57 -11.26
C TRP A 137 7.43 6.34 -11.68
N SER A 138 8.29 6.69 -10.74
CA SER A 138 9.50 7.48 -11.00
C SER A 138 10.77 6.66 -11.13
N GLN A 139 10.69 5.34 -11.02
CA GLN A 139 11.87 4.48 -11.15
C GLN A 139 12.27 4.34 -12.60
N SER A 140 13.54 4.62 -12.89
CA SER A 140 14.13 4.43 -14.21
C SER A 140 14.15 2.96 -14.61
N ALA A 141 13.99 2.73 -15.89
CA ALA A 141 14.08 1.39 -16.47
C ALA A 141 15.46 0.76 -16.27
#